data_23d3caf62919033be4f3929b7d555b70
#
_entry.id   23d3caf62919033be4f3929b7d555b70
#
_cell.length_a   1.000
_cell.length_b   1.000
_cell.length_c   1.000
_cell.angle_alpha   90.00
_cell.angle_beta   90.00
_cell.angle_gamma   90.00
#
_symmetry.space_group_name_H-M   'P 1'
#
loop_
_entity.id
_entity.type
_entity.pdbx_description
1 polymer ?
#
loop_
_entity_poly.entity_id
_entity_poly.type
_entity_poly.pdbx_seq_one_letter_code
_entity_poly.pdbx_strand_id
1 'polypeptide(L)'
;MRNTNSKVRCEKRQLSKCKEVVKTYNEVQHAFADVLEKDASIREFICNYPLSDFPLTDGKYTTDFYCTTNEGDIVVYECVFRRHLTKPLTAKLLDASRNYWLRRGVEWRLVIDEEK
;
A
#
# COMPACT_ATOMS: atom_id res chain seq x y z
N MET A 1 -7.46 -0.35 -25.48
CA MET A 1 -7.08 -0.32 -24.96
C MET A 1 -6.66 -0.80 -24.55
N ARG A 2 -6.61 -1.00 -24.57
CA ARG A 2 -6.13 -1.35 -24.02
C ARG A 2 -5.68 -1.63 -23.43
N ASN A 3 -5.83 -1.73 -23.53
CA ASN A 3 -5.31 -2.00 -22.78
C ASN A 3 -5.02 -1.99 -22.15
N THR A 4 -5.29 -1.88 -22.00
CA THR A 4 -4.86 -1.87 -21.22
C THR A 4 -4.66 -2.50 -20.52
N ASN A 5 -5.27 -2.87 -20.37
CA ASN A 5 -5.19 -3.77 -19.50
C ASN A 5 -4.06 -4.66 -19.40
N SER A 6 -3.63 -5.17 -20.16
CA SER A 6 -2.44 -5.94 -20.13
C SER A 6 -1.25 -5.21 -19.55
N LYS A 7 -1.38 -3.94 -19.44
CA LYS A 7 -0.34 -3.16 -18.83
C LYS A 7 -0.36 -3.20 -17.35
N VAL A 8 -1.51 -3.43 -16.78
CA VAL A 8 -1.63 -3.52 -15.34
C VAL A 8 -1.44 -4.97 -14.98
N ARG A 9 -0.18 -5.34 -14.83
CA ARG A 9 0.13 -6.68 -14.46
C ARG A 9 0.21 -6.79 -12.99
N CYS A 10 -0.42 -7.80 -12.50
CA CYS A 10 -0.39 -8.11 -11.10
C CYS A 10 0.59 -9.25 -10.92
N GLU A 11 1.51 -9.09 -9.99
CA GLU A 11 2.40 -10.18 -9.61
C GLU A 11 1.80 -10.87 -8.41
N LYS A 12 1.76 -12.20 -8.46
CA LYS A 12 1.17 -13.00 -7.40
C LYS A 12 2.25 -13.81 -6.71
N ARG A 13 2.30 -13.72 -5.40
CA ARG A 13 3.30 -14.44 -4.63
C ARG A 13 2.69 -14.95 -3.33
N GLN A 14 3.17 -16.09 -2.87
CA GLN A 14 2.81 -16.58 -1.55
C GLN A 14 3.95 -16.24 -0.60
N LEU A 15 3.71 -15.28 0.29
CA LEU A 15 4.72 -14.82 1.23
C LEU A 15 4.41 -15.36 2.62
N SER A 16 5.47 -15.63 3.39
CA SER A 16 5.29 -16.28 4.69
C SER A 16 4.50 -15.44 5.69
N LYS A 17 4.55 -14.12 5.56
CA LYS A 17 3.84 -13.23 6.49
C LYS A 17 2.43 -12.90 6.05
N CYS A 18 1.98 -13.49 4.95
CA CYS A 18 0.66 -13.19 4.41
C CYS A 18 -0.16 -14.46 4.35
N LYS A 19 -1.42 -14.37 4.79
CA LYS A 19 -2.30 -15.53 4.78
C LYS A 19 -2.80 -15.86 3.39
N GLU A 20 -2.96 -14.84 2.56
CA GLU A 20 -3.47 -15.02 1.22
C GLU A 20 -2.41 -14.67 0.21
N VAL A 21 -2.63 -15.10 -1.02
CA VAL A 21 -1.73 -14.77 -2.11
C VAL A 21 -1.62 -13.27 -2.24
N VAL A 22 -0.39 -12.77 -2.26
CA VAL A 22 -0.12 -11.34 -2.35
C VAL A 22 -0.17 -10.92 -3.81
N LYS A 23 -0.91 -9.86 -4.09
CA LYS A 23 -0.99 -9.29 -5.43
C LYS A 23 -0.40 -7.89 -5.40
N THR A 24 0.62 -7.66 -6.21
CA THR A 24 1.24 -6.34 -6.30
C THR A 24 1.12 -5.84 -7.73
N TYR A 25 0.89 -4.54 -7.89
CA TYR A 25 0.49 -3.97 -9.18
C TYR A 25 1.50 -3.01 -9.78
N ASN A 26 2.57 -2.67 -9.06
CA ASN A 26 3.63 -1.84 -9.62
C ASN A 26 4.94 -2.15 -8.91
N GLU A 27 6.02 -1.58 -9.45
CA GLU A 27 7.36 -1.91 -8.97
C GLU A 27 7.60 -1.46 -7.54
N VAL A 28 7.04 -0.32 -7.16
CA VAL A 28 7.25 0.20 -5.81
C VAL A 28 6.60 -0.75 -4.81
N GLN A 29 5.36 -1.13 -5.08
CA GLN A 29 4.64 -2.04 -4.20
C GLN A 29 5.32 -3.41 -4.16
N HIS A 30 5.74 -3.91 -5.32
CA HIS A 30 6.39 -5.21 -5.39
C HIS A 30 7.68 -5.24 -4.56
N ALA A 31 8.52 -4.22 -4.72
CA ALA A 31 9.78 -4.16 -3.99
C ALA A 31 9.56 -4.02 -2.50
N PHE A 32 8.57 -3.24 -2.09
CA PHE A 32 8.34 -3.04 -0.67
C PHE A 32 7.77 -4.28 0.01
N ALA A 33 7.04 -5.12 -0.72
CA ALA A 33 6.60 -6.39 -0.17
C ALA A 33 7.79 -7.23 0.27
N ASP A 34 8.88 -7.20 -0.51
CA ASP A 34 10.09 -7.91 -0.12
C ASP A 34 10.72 -7.32 1.13
N VAL A 35 10.69 -5.99 1.26
CA VAL A 35 11.22 -5.33 2.45
C VAL A 35 10.45 -5.79 3.68
N LEU A 36 9.11 -5.81 3.59
CA LEU A 36 8.28 -6.21 4.72
C LEU A 36 8.49 -7.68 5.08
N GLU A 37 8.66 -8.53 4.08
CA GLU A 37 8.86 -9.94 4.32
C GLU A 37 10.14 -10.19 5.11
N LYS A 38 11.14 -9.34 4.92
CA LYS A 38 12.43 -9.47 5.60
C LYS A 38 12.54 -8.63 6.87
N ASP A 39 11.54 -7.80 7.14
CA ASP A 39 11.60 -6.89 8.30
C ASP A 39 11.24 -7.66 9.56
N ALA A 40 12.21 -7.84 10.45
CA ALA A 40 12.02 -8.63 11.67
C ALA A 40 10.97 -8.03 12.60
N SER A 41 10.68 -6.74 12.49
CA SER A 41 9.69 -6.10 13.36
C SER A 41 8.26 -6.30 12.89
N ILE A 42 8.06 -6.79 11.68
CA ILE A 42 6.72 -7.01 11.11
C ILE A 42 6.35 -8.48 11.26
N ARG A 43 5.25 -8.74 11.95
CA ARG A 43 4.79 -10.10 12.16
C ARG A 43 3.98 -10.63 10.97
N GLU A 44 3.10 -9.78 10.44
CA GLU A 44 2.28 -10.16 9.29
C GLU A 44 1.81 -8.91 8.58
N PHE A 45 1.40 -9.06 7.32
CA PHE A 45 0.86 -7.91 6.59
C PHE A 45 -0.15 -8.37 5.54
N ILE A 46 -0.98 -7.41 5.13
CA ILE A 46 -2.01 -7.62 4.12
C ILE A 46 -1.78 -6.58 3.01
N CYS A 47 -1.76 -7.05 1.76
CA CYS A 47 -1.63 -6.16 0.61
C CYS A 47 -3.00 -5.69 0.16
N ASN A 48 -3.05 -4.44 -0.29
CA ASN A 48 -4.26 -3.87 -0.89
C ASN A 48 -5.44 -3.98 0.06
N TYR A 49 -5.25 -3.47 1.26
CA TYR A 49 -6.23 -3.54 2.32
C TYR A 49 -7.37 -2.55 2.03
N PRO A 50 -8.62 -3.02 1.89
CA PRO A 50 -9.72 -2.12 1.53
C PRO A 50 -10.15 -1.26 2.70
N LEU A 51 -10.44 0.01 2.38
CA LEU A 51 -10.94 0.95 3.38
C LEU A 51 -12.43 1.15 3.17
N SER A 52 -13.16 1.30 4.26
CA SER A 52 -14.58 1.60 4.19
C SER A 52 -14.78 3.10 4.38
N ASP A 53 -15.81 3.64 3.72
CA ASP A 53 -16.18 5.05 3.87
C ASP A 53 -15.05 6.02 3.55
N PHE A 54 -14.24 5.67 2.56
CA PHE A 54 -13.15 6.54 2.17
C PHE A 54 -13.69 7.68 1.31
N PRO A 55 -13.33 8.93 1.61
CA PRO A 55 -13.77 10.06 0.78
C PRO A 55 -13.08 10.04 -0.56
N LEU A 56 -13.65 10.72 -1.56
CA LEU A 56 -13.05 10.94 -2.87
C LEU A 56 -13.14 9.78 -3.85
N THR A 57 -13.46 8.58 -3.42
CA THR A 57 -13.47 7.42 -4.32
C THR A 57 -14.71 6.55 -4.13
N ASP A 58 -15.83 7.14 -3.71
CA ASP A 58 -17.06 6.40 -3.47
C ASP A 58 -16.84 5.21 -2.53
N GLY A 59 -15.95 5.40 -1.58
CA GLY A 59 -15.67 4.35 -0.62
C GLY A 59 -14.81 3.22 -1.12
N LYS A 60 -14.26 3.35 -2.33
CA LYS A 60 -13.43 2.29 -2.90
C LYS A 60 -11.98 2.71 -2.95
N TYR A 61 -11.24 2.37 -1.94
CA TYR A 61 -9.82 2.68 -1.88
C TYR A 61 -9.12 1.58 -1.12
N THR A 62 -7.91 1.25 -1.53
CA THR A 62 -7.11 0.28 -0.79
C THR A 62 -5.80 0.94 -0.36
N THR A 63 -5.41 0.66 0.87
CA THR A 63 -4.08 0.99 1.36
C THR A 63 -3.14 -0.12 0.88
N ASP A 64 -1.97 0.25 0.41
CA ASP A 64 -1.06 -0.73 -0.19
C ASP A 64 -0.66 -1.82 0.78
N PHE A 65 -0.30 -1.47 2.02
CA PHE A 65 0.09 -2.47 3.01
C PHE A 65 -0.46 -2.11 4.38
N TYR A 66 -1.08 -3.10 5.01
CA TYR A 66 -1.58 -3.01 6.38
C TYR A 66 -0.76 -4.01 7.19
N CYS A 67 0.09 -3.51 8.08
CA CYS A 67 1.08 -4.33 8.76
C CYS A 67 0.83 -4.41 10.25
N THR A 68 1.05 -5.59 10.81
CA THR A 68 1.00 -5.78 12.26
C THR A 68 2.41 -6.04 12.75
N THR A 69 2.86 -5.26 13.71
CA THR A 69 4.19 -5.42 14.28
C THR A 69 4.19 -6.55 15.29
N ASN A 70 5.40 -6.93 15.73
CA ASN A 70 5.53 -7.97 16.74
C ASN A 70 4.86 -7.61 18.05
N GLU A 71 4.75 -6.31 18.33
CA GLU A 71 4.06 -5.85 19.53
C GLU A 71 2.55 -5.75 19.37
N GLY A 72 2.05 -6.00 18.17
CA GLY A 72 0.63 -5.91 17.91
C GLY A 72 0.15 -4.56 17.42
N ASP A 73 1.06 -3.62 17.20
CA ASP A 73 0.70 -2.30 16.69
C ASP A 73 0.47 -2.38 15.18
N ILE A 74 -0.28 -1.42 14.67
CA ILE A 74 -0.59 -1.35 13.24
C ILE A 74 0.18 -0.19 12.62
N VAL A 75 0.78 -0.46 11.48
CA VAL A 75 1.39 0.57 10.65
C VAL A 75 1.00 0.30 9.21
N VAL A 76 0.63 1.35 8.48
CA VAL A 76 0.22 1.20 7.09
C VAL A 76 1.17 1.97 6.19
N TYR A 77 1.30 1.48 4.97
CA TYR A 77 2.19 2.07 3.97
C TYR A 77 1.43 2.30 2.68
N GLU A 78 1.68 3.46 2.07
CA GLU A 78 1.18 3.77 0.74
C GLU A 78 2.37 3.88 -0.20
N CYS A 79 2.31 3.18 -1.31
CA CYS A 79 3.41 3.14 -2.28
C CYS A 79 3.04 3.97 -3.49
N VAL A 80 3.92 4.87 -3.89
CA VAL A 80 3.64 5.74 -5.02
C VAL A 80 4.94 6.06 -5.73
N PHE A 81 4.87 6.22 -7.05
CA PHE A 81 6.04 6.68 -7.80
C PHE A 81 6.27 8.15 -7.50
N ARG A 82 7.54 8.51 -7.30
CA ARG A 82 7.92 9.89 -7.03
C ARG A 82 7.35 10.85 -8.06
N ARG A 83 7.35 10.43 -9.34
CA ARG A 83 6.87 11.29 -10.42
C ARG A 83 5.38 11.61 -10.31
N HIS A 84 4.62 10.84 -9.54
CA HIS A 84 3.20 11.08 -9.37
C HIS A 84 2.88 12.02 -8.22
N LEU A 85 3.87 12.32 -7.39
CA LEU A 85 3.62 13.16 -6.20
C LEU A 85 3.18 14.57 -6.54
N THR A 86 3.51 15.06 -7.75
CA THR A 86 3.09 16.40 -8.17
C THR A 86 1.68 16.42 -8.76
N LYS A 87 1.05 15.27 -8.93
CA LYS A 87 -0.31 15.22 -9.46
C LYS A 87 -1.31 15.58 -8.38
N PRO A 88 -2.22 16.54 -8.63
CA PRO A 88 -3.14 16.97 -7.57
C PRO A 88 -4.00 15.85 -7.02
N LEU A 89 -4.51 14.96 -7.87
CA LEU A 89 -5.33 13.87 -7.38
C LEU A 89 -4.54 12.92 -6.49
N THR A 90 -3.30 12.62 -6.88
CA THR A 90 -2.44 11.76 -6.07
C THR A 90 -2.24 12.37 -4.69
N ALA A 91 -1.92 13.67 -4.65
CA ALA A 91 -1.70 14.36 -3.38
C ALA A 91 -2.97 14.32 -2.52
N LYS A 92 -4.13 14.53 -3.12
CA LYS A 92 -5.38 14.51 -2.38
C LYS A 92 -5.68 13.12 -1.81
N LEU A 93 -5.44 12.08 -2.59
CA LEU A 93 -5.70 10.72 -2.13
C LEU A 93 -4.75 10.33 -1.01
N LEU A 94 -3.48 10.69 -1.13
CA LEU A 94 -2.51 10.37 -0.08
C LEU A 94 -2.85 11.11 1.21
N ASP A 95 -3.26 12.38 1.09
CA ASP A 95 -3.62 13.16 2.24
C ASP A 95 -4.86 12.59 2.93
N ALA A 96 -5.83 12.18 2.13
CA ALA A 96 -7.05 11.59 2.67
C ALA A 96 -6.76 10.26 3.37
N SER A 97 -5.86 9.45 2.78
CA SER A 97 -5.48 8.18 3.38
C SER A 97 -4.76 8.41 4.71
N ARG A 98 -3.83 9.36 4.73
CA ARG A 98 -3.11 9.68 5.95
C ARG A 98 -4.07 10.11 7.05
N ASN A 99 -5.02 10.99 6.73
CA ASN A 99 -6.00 11.45 7.73
C ASN A 99 -6.91 10.32 8.18
N TYR A 100 -7.32 9.45 7.26
CA TYR A 100 -8.14 8.30 7.59
C TYR A 100 -7.48 7.45 8.69
N TRP A 101 -6.20 7.14 8.50
CA TRP A 101 -5.50 6.27 9.43
C TRP A 101 -5.12 6.98 10.73
N LEU A 102 -4.77 8.27 10.65
CA LEU A 102 -4.44 9.03 11.85
C LEU A 102 -5.63 9.13 12.79
N ARG A 103 -6.83 9.28 12.25
CA ARG A 103 -8.03 9.33 13.09
C ARG A 103 -8.26 8.02 13.82
N ARG A 104 -7.72 6.94 13.30
CA ARG A 104 -7.87 5.62 13.92
C ARG A 104 -6.69 5.25 14.79
N GLY A 105 -5.77 6.19 14.98
CA GLY A 105 -4.60 5.93 15.81
C GLY A 105 -3.59 5.01 15.18
N VAL A 106 -3.58 4.94 13.86
CA VAL A 106 -2.67 4.06 13.12
C VAL A 106 -1.58 4.89 12.47
N GLU A 107 -0.35 4.42 12.56
CA GLU A 107 0.78 5.10 11.94
C GLU A 107 0.72 4.91 10.43
N TRP A 108 0.94 6.00 9.69
CA TRP A 108 0.88 6.01 8.24
C TRP A 108 2.23 6.43 7.68
N ARG A 109 2.72 5.71 6.68
CA ARG A 109 4.01 5.99 6.07
C ARG A 109 3.91 5.95 4.57
N LEU A 110 4.74 6.75 3.90
CA LEU A 110 4.80 6.83 2.45
C LEU A 110 6.06 6.13 1.95
N VAL A 111 5.89 5.35 0.90
CA VAL A 111 7.00 4.65 0.24
C VAL A 111 7.05 5.13 -1.19
N ILE A 112 8.22 5.59 -1.62
CA ILE A 112 8.40 6.04 -3.01
C ILE A 112 9.53 5.25 -3.64
N ASP A 113 9.55 5.26 -4.97
CA ASP A 113 10.59 4.55 -5.69
C ASP A 113 11.94 5.23 -5.46
N GLU A 114 12.99 4.43 -5.55
CA GLU A 114 14.32 4.97 -5.38
C GLU A 114 14.73 5.76 -6.60
N GLU A 115 15.49 6.82 -6.31
CA GLU A 115 16.00 7.65 -7.36
C GLU A 115 17.31 7.08 -7.85
N LYS A 116 17.47 7.03 -9.15
CA LYS A 116 18.70 6.50 -9.73
C LYS A 116 19.66 7.60 -10.07
#